data_76abd2b6569466b27a969a69e62396a1
#
_entry.id   76abd2b6569466b27a969a69e62396a1
#
_cell.length_a   1.000
_cell.length_b   1.000
_cell.length_c   1.000
_cell.angle_alpha   90.00
_cell.angle_beta   90.00
_cell.angle_gamma   90.00
#
_symmetry.space_group_name_H-M   'P 1'
#
loop_
_entity.id
_entity.type
_entity.pdbx_description
1 polymer ?
#
loop_
_entity_poly.entity_id
_entity_poly.type
_entity_poly.pdbx_seq_one_letter_code
_entity_poly.pdbx_strand_id
1 'polypeptide(L)'
;TTNLRVELAKDVTIGDKFFKKGTKIDTGIDVPKGAYAPLGMPVKFSEGKVKVGISCAVCHATVDRETKRVIEGAPNADLNTGLIMALATNSTAYLTHAQMEGFTQYIKDITRTVTTSDGKTEPLPDPEAIEKAVDETFLKWPPGNFDSTIDMKSNPSQIPDSFTLGDHPYGWSGFAMA
;
A
#
# COMPACT_ATOMS: atom_id res chain seq x y z
N THR A 1 -5.79 -2.24 -23.21
CA THR A 1 -5.46 -2.26 -21.77
C THR A 1 -4.50 -1.13 -21.51
N THR A 2 -4.76 -0.39 -20.49
CA THR A 2 -3.93 0.71 -19.99
C THR A 2 -3.80 0.54 -18.48
N ASN A 3 -2.79 1.16 -17.89
CA ASN A 3 -2.71 1.23 -16.43
C ASN A 3 -3.51 2.42 -15.92
N LEU A 4 -4.05 2.28 -14.72
CA LEU A 4 -4.63 3.41 -13.99
C LEU A 4 -3.53 4.44 -13.70
N ARG A 5 -3.74 5.66 -14.13
CA ARG A 5 -2.89 6.80 -13.80
C ARG A 5 -3.66 7.79 -12.96
N VAL A 6 -3.08 8.16 -11.83
CA VAL A 6 -3.64 9.16 -10.92
C VAL A 6 -2.90 10.47 -11.11
N GLU A 7 -3.64 11.55 -11.37
CA GLU A 7 -3.07 12.90 -11.48
C GLU A 7 -3.10 13.58 -10.12
N LEU A 8 -1.95 14.08 -9.67
CA LEU A 8 -1.84 14.75 -8.39
C LEU A 8 -2.56 16.11 -8.40
N ALA A 9 -3.50 16.29 -7.48
CA ALA A 9 -4.29 17.53 -7.35
C ALA A 9 -3.50 18.69 -6.73
N LYS A 10 -2.38 18.41 -6.06
CA LYS A 10 -1.49 19.36 -5.39
C LYS A 10 -0.05 18.87 -5.46
N ASP A 11 0.90 19.75 -5.11
CA ASP A 11 2.28 19.35 -4.88
C ASP A 11 2.35 18.39 -3.67
N VAL A 12 3.14 17.34 -3.79
CA VAL A 12 3.30 16.32 -2.74
C VAL A 12 4.78 16.00 -2.58
N THR A 13 5.24 15.99 -1.34
CA THR A 13 6.55 15.44 -0.98
C THR A 13 6.35 14.11 -0.29
N ILE A 14 7.03 13.06 -0.77
CA ILE A 14 6.98 11.71 -0.23
C ILE A 14 8.41 11.28 0.06
N GLY A 15 8.73 11.11 1.32
CA GLY A 15 10.11 10.88 1.73
C GLY A 15 11.01 12.03 1.28
N ASP A 16 11.96 11.74 0.40
CA ASP A 16 12.89 12.69 -0.23
C ASP A 16 12.47 13.14 -1.64
N LYS A 17 11.37 12.60 -2.16
CA LYS A 17 10.91 12.85 -3.53
C LYS A 17 9.83 13.91 -3.57
N PHE A 18 9.99 14.88 -4.47
CA PHE A 18 9.01 15.92 -4.73
C PHE A 18 8.27 15.67 -6.04
N PHE A 19 6.95 15.70 -5.97
CA PHE A 19 6.05 15.55 -7.12
C PHE A 19 5.21 16.81 -7.28
N LYS A 20 5.25 17.42 -8.44
CA LYS A 20 4.44 18.59 -8.75
C LYS A 20 2.97 18.23 -8.97
N LYS A 21 2.09 19.16 -8.67
CA LYS A 21 0.68 19.12 -9.12
C LYS A 21 0.62 18.81 -10.63
N GLY A 22 -0.32 17.96 -11.02
CA GLY A 22 -0.47 17.52 -12.41
C GLY A 22 0.44 16.35 -12.79
N THR A 23 1.38 15.94 -11.94
CA THR A 23 2.16 14.72 -12.18
C THR A 23 1.22 13.51 -12.24
N LYS A 24 1.36 12.70 -13.30
CA LYS A 24 0.60 11.46 -13.48
C LYS A 24 1.38 10.30 -12.92
N ILE A 25 0.87 9.72 -11.87
CA ILE A 25 1.42 8.54 -11.21
C ILE A 25 0.85 7.30 -11.88
N ASP A 26 1.69 6.43 -12.41
CA ASP A 26 1.30 5.11 -12.90
C ASP A 26 1.25 4.15 -11.71
N THR A 27 0.06 3.63 -11.45
CA THR A 27 -0.18 2.74 -10.29
C THR A 27 0.17 1.29 -10.58
N GLY A 28 0.32 0.92 -11.85
CA GLY A 28 0.47 -0.47 -12.27
C GLY A 28 -0.83 -1.29 -12.20
N ILE A 29 -1.97 -0.66 -11.85
CA ILE A 29 -3.27 -1.34 -11.83
C ILE A 29 -3.84 -1.37 -13.25
N ASP A 30 -4.11 -2.55 -13.75
CA ASP A 30 -4.67 -2.74 -15.09
C ASP A 30 -6.10 -2.21 -15.21
N VAL A 31 -6.37 -1.54 -16.33
CA VAL A 31 -7.72 -1.18 -16.77
C VAL A 31 -8.04 -1.99 -18.03
N PRO A 32 -8.89 -3.03 -17.94
CA PRO A 32 -9.25 -3.82 -19.11
C PRO A 32 -9.97 -2.97 -20.15
N LYS A 33 -9.82 -3.33 -21.42
CA LYS A 33 -10.52 -2.62 -22.51
C LYS A 33 -12.02 -2.73 -22.33
N GLY A 34 -12.69 -1.58 -22.26
CA GLY A 34 -14.15 -1.51 -22.10
C GLY A 34 -14.63 -1.62 -20.64
N ALA A 35 -13.72 -1.81 -19.67
CA ALA A 35 -14.08 -1.79 -18.27
C ALA A 35 -14.38 -0.34 -17.81
N TYR A 36 -15.35 -0.21 -16.91
CA TYR A 36 -15.70 1.07 -16.28
C TYR A 36 -14.86 1.35 -15.02
N ALA A 37 -14.11 0.36 -14.55
CA ALA A 37 -13.25 0.47 -13.37
C ALA A 37 -11.96 -0.34 -13.57
N PRO A 38 -10.87 0.04 -12.89
CA PRO A 38 -9.65 -0.76 -12.83
C PRO A 38 -9.88 -2.11 -12.16
N LEU A 39 -9.01 -3.09 -12.47
CA LEU A 39 -9.07 -4.40 -11.82
C LEU A 39 -8.95 -4.26 -10.30
N GLY A 40 -9.79 -5.00 -9.59
CA GLY A 40 -9.79 -5.02 -8.14
C GLY A 40 -10.30 -3.74 -7.46
N MET A 41 -10.80 -2.77 -8.22
CA MET A 41 -11.37 -1.53 -7.67
C MET A 41 -12.87 -1.47 -7.89
N PRO A 42 -13.68 -2.17 -7.08
CA PRO A 42 -15.13 -2.13 -7.18
C PRO A 42 -15.66 -0.71 -6.93
N VAL A 43 -16.59 -0.30 -7.77
CA VAL A 43 -17.22 1.03 -7.68
C VAL A 43 -18.68 0.85 -7.27
N LYS A 44 -19.07 1.57 -6.23
CA LYS A 44 -20.45 1.60 -5.74
C LYS A 44 -20.95 3.04 -5.74
N PHE A 45 -22.15 3.25 -6.28
CA PHE A 45 -22.86 4.51 -6.13
C PHE A 45 -23.79 4.42 -4.92
N SER A 46 -23.61 5.27 -3.94
CA SER A 46 -24.40 5.29 -2.71
C SER A 46 -24.48 6.70 -2.16
N GLU A 47 -25.67 7.11 -1.72
CA GLU A 47 -25.92 8.44 -1.11
C GLU A 47 -25.48 9.61 -2.01
N GLY A 48 -25.69 9.48 -3.32
CA GLY A 48 -25.31 10.51 -4.30
C GLY A 48 -23.80 10.62 -4.54
N LYS A 49 -22.99 9.67 -4.02
CA LYS A 49 -21.53 9.68 -4.16
C LYS A 49 -21.04 8.38 -4.78
N VAL A 50 -19.97 8.49 -5.56
CA VAL A 50 -19.19 7.35 -6.01
C VAL A 50 -18.24 6.93 -4.89
N LYS A 51 -18.35 5.68 -4.45
CA LYS A 51 -17.44 5.05 -3.48
C LYS A 51 -16.62 4.01 -4.24
N VAL A 52 -15.32 4.05 -4.05
CA VAL A 52 -14.38 3.10 -4.67
C VAL A 52 -13.76 2.27 -3.56
N GLY A 53 -13.77 0.96 -3.73
CA GLY A 53 -13.11 0.03 -2.83
C GLY A 53 -11.81 -0.51 -3.42
N ILE A 54 -11.06 -1.24 -2.60
CA ILE A 54 -9.90 -2.04 -3.02
C ILE A 54 -10.19 -3.48 -2.61
N SER A 55 -9.94 -4.42 -3.50
CA SER A 55 -10.10 -5.85 -3.26
C SER A 55 -8.80 -6.60 -3.53
N CYS A 56 -8.76 -7.88 -3.17
CA CYS A 56 -7.62 -8.77 -3.42
C CYS A 56 -7.18 -8.79 -4.90
N ALA A 57 -8.12 -8.56 -5.81
CA ALA A 57 -7.84 -8.56 -7.24
C ALA A 57 -6.94 -7.40 -7.71
N VAL A 58 -6.70 -6.36 -6.91
CA VAL A 58 -5.68 -5.33 -7.22
C VAL A 58 -4.30 -5.96 -7.32
N CYS A 59 -3.99 -6.88 -6.40
CA CYS A 59 -2.72 -7.60 -6.35
C CYS A 59 -2.75 -8.92 -7.15
N HIS A 60 -3.94 -9.56 -7.23
CA HIS A 60 -4.09 -10.92 -7.74
C HIS A 60 -5.02 -11.02 -8.96
N ALA A 61 -4.98 -10.02 -9.81
CA ALA A 61 -5.52 -10.09 -11.17
C ALA A 61 -4.72 -9.18 -12.08
N THR A 62 -4.52 -9.61 -13.32
CA THR A 62 -3.85 -8.82 -14.35
C THR A 62 -4.52 -9.05 -15.69
N VAL A 63 -4.16 -8.25 -16.69
CA VAL A 63 -4.61 -8.43 -18.06
C VAL A 63 -3.49 -8.99 -18.90
N ASP A 64 -3.69 -10.15 -19.46
CA ASP A 64 -2.75 -10.70 -20.45
C ASP A 64 -2.57 -9.73 -21.61
N ARG A 65 -1.32 -9.38 -21.92
CA ARG A 65 -1.01 -8.32 -22.86
C ARG A 65 -1.22 -8.73 -24.31
N GLU A 66 -1.23 -10.03 -24.61
CA GLU A 66 -1.47 -10.57 -25.94
C GLU A 66 -2.95 -10.81 -26.19
N THR A 67 -3.58 -11.61 -25.35
CA THR A 67 -4.97 -12.02 -25.50
C THR A 67 -5.97 -10.95 -25.02
N LYS A 68 -5.52 -9.96 -24.22
CA LYS A 68 -6.35 -8.93 -23.57
C LYS A 68 -7.39 -9.50 -22.60
N ARG A 69 -7.21 -10.72 -22.16
CA ARG A 69 -8.09 -11.38 -21.18
C ARG A 69 -7.62 -11.08 -19.77
N VAL A 70 -8.57 -10.97 -18.87
CA VAL A 70 -8.28 -10.90 -17.43
C VAL A 70 -7.86 -12.30 -16.97
N ILE A 71 -6.77 -12.37 -16.21
CA ILE A 71 -6.31 -13.58 -15.54
C ILE A 71 -6.48 -13.34 -14.05
N GLU A 72 -7.51 -13.94 -13.49
CA GLU A 72 -7.78 -13.93 -12.06
C GLU A 72 -6.79 -14.86 -11.35
N GLY A 73 -6.29 -14.45 -10.20
CA GLY A 73 -5.27 -15.20 -9.44
C GLY A 73 -3.83 -14.93 -9.87
N ALA A 74 -3.60 -14.32 -11.04
CA ALA A 74 -2.26 -13.97 -11.46
C ALA A 74 -1.69 -12.79 -10.64
N PRO A 75 -0.42 -12.84 -10.22
CA PRO A 75 0.19 -11.72 -9.53
C PRO A 75 0.32 -10.51 -10.44
N ASN A 76 -0.04 -9.34 -9.96
CA ASN A 76 0.18 -8.09 -10.69
C ASN A 76 1.62 -7.62 -10.51
N ALA A 77 2.50 -8.02 -11.41
CA ALA A 77 3.92 -7.68 -11.36
C ALA A 77 4.23 -6.19 -11.63
N ASP A 78 3.29 -5.44 -12.21
CA ASP A 78 3.44 -4.02 -12.50
C ASP A 78 2.93 -3.13 -11.37
N LEU A 79 2.24 -3.69 -10.38
CA LEU A 79 1.61 -2.94 -9.29
C LEU A 79 2.64 -2.19 -8.45
N ASN A 80 2.54 -0.89 -8.40
CA ASN A 80 3.45 -0.03 -7.63
C ASN A 80 2.92 0.15 -6.19
N THR A 81 2.92 -0.95 -5.43
CA THR A 81 2.39 -0.99 -4.07
C THR A 81 3.06 0.02 -3.16
N GLY A 82 4.37 0.09 -3.18
CA GLY A 82 5.12 1.01 -2.32
C GLY A 82 4.76 2.46 -2.56
N LEU A 83 4.70 2.89 -3.82
CA LEU A 83 4.30 4.26 -4.15
C LEU A 83 2.84 4.54 -3.78
N ILE A 84 1.93 3.59 -3.99
CA ILE A 84 0.51 3.74 -3.62
C ILE A 84 0.38 3.90 -2.11
N MET A 85 1.12 3.10 -1.33
CA MET A 85 1.13 3.19 0.13
C MET A 85 1.71 4.53 0.61
N ALA A 86 2.82 4.97 0.03
CA ALA A 86 3.47 6.23 0.36
C ALA A 86 2.67 7.48 -0.06
N LEU A 87 1.72 7.35 -0.99
CA LEU A 87 0.78 8.41 -1.36
C LEU A 87 -0.43 8.50 -0.41
N ALA A 88 -0.60 7.56 0.50
CA ALA A 88 -1.67 7.62 1.49
C ALA A 88 -1.48 8.83 2.42
N THR A 89 -2.58 9.39 2.90
CA THR A 89 -2.54 10.56 3.81
C THR A 89 -1.84 10.26 5.13
N ASN A 90 -1.82 9.00 5.53
CA ASN A 90 -1.17 8.50 6.74
C ASN A 90 -0.67 7.09 6.45
N SER A 91 0.51 6.99 5.87
CA SER A 91 1.15 5.71 5.54
C SER A 91 1.62 4.97 6.79
N THR A 92 1.91 5.70 7.87
CA THR A 92 2.26 5.14 9.19
C THR A 92 1.13 4.25 9.75
N ALA A 93 -0.12 4.47 9.37
CA ALA A 93 -1.23 3.62 9.78
C ALA A 93 -1.06 2.15 9.40
N TYR A 94 -0.28 1.84 8.37
CA TYR A 94 0.10 0.47 8.01
C TYR A 94 0.90 -0.24 9.11
N LEU A 95 1.65 0.53 9.91
CA LEU A 95 2.53 0.02 10.96
C LEU A 95 1.91 0.14 12.37
N THR A 96 0.59 0.25 12.49
CA THR A 96 -0.10 0.43 13.80
C THR A 96 0.16 -0.69 14.80
N HIS A 97 0.58 -1.85 14.34
CA HIS A 97 0.93 -2.99 15.19
C HIS A 97 2.44 -3.22 15.32
N ALA A 98 3.26 -2.35 14.71
CA ALA A 98 4.71 -2.43 14.86
C ALA A 98 5.13 -2.17 16.30
N GLN A 99 6.19 -2.86 16.73
CA GLN A 99 6.76 -2.62 18.06
C GLN A 99 7.39 -1.22 18.10
N MET A 100 7.13 -0.50 19.19
CA MET A 100 7.61 0.87 19.36
C MET A 100 9.14 1.00 19.36
N GLU A 101 9.86 -0.09 19.63
CA GLU A 101 11.32 -0.12 19.58
C GLU A 101 11.89 0.33 18.23
N GLY A 102 11.18 0.03 17.12
CA GLY A 102 11.56 0.48 15.78
C GLY A 102 11.44 1.98 15.57
N PHE A 103 10.68 2.68 16.42
CA PHE A 103 10.40 4.10 16.29
C PHE A 103 11.21 4.99 17.24
N THR A 104 11.90 4.43 18.22
CA THR A 104 12.68 5.20 19.21
C THR A 104 13.71 6.13 18.60
N GLN A 105 14.29 5.74 17.46
CA GLN A 105 15.25 6.57 16.71
C GLN A 105 14.64 7.85 16.13
N TYR A 106 13.30 7.95 16.06
CA TYR A 106 12.58 9.13 15.55
C TYR A 106 12.12 10.07 16.66
N ILE A 107 12.42 9.77 17.91
CA ILE A 107 12.15 10.65 19.05
C ILE A 107 13.29 11.68 19.11
N LYS A 108 13.09 12.82 18.43
CA LYS A 108 14.13 13.86 18.36
C LYS A 108 13.97 14.96 19.40
N ASP A 109 12.73 15.30 19.77
CA ASP A 109 12.40 16.32 20.73
C ASP A 109 11.31 15.86 21.69
N ILE A 110 11.56 15.98 23.00
CA ILE A 110 10.64 15.56 24.06
C ILE A 110 9.61 16.66 24.35
N THR A 111 9.01 17.25 23.32
CA THR A 111 7.96 18.26 23.50
C THR A 111 6.59 17.63 23.69
N ARG A 112 6.42 16.38 23.23
CA ARG A 112 5.18 15.63 23.36
C ARG A 112 5.44 14.37 24.18
N THR A 113 4.66 14.19 25.22
CA THR A 113 4.76 13.06 26.12
C THR A 113 3.39 12.44 26.36
N VAL A 114 3.37 11.18 26.75
CA VAL A 114 2.17 10.46 27.21
C VAL A 114 2.44 9.89 28.60
N THR A 115 1.42 9.89 29.45
CA THR A 115 1.47 9.16 30.73
C THR A 115 0.95 7.76 30.48
N THR A 116 1.80 6.78 30.75
CA THR A 116 1.47 5.36 30.61
C THR A 116 0.60 4.87 31.79
N SER A 117 0.01 3.70 31.67
CA SER A 117 -0.88 3.13 32.69
C SER A 117 -0.18 2.89 34.05
N ASP A 118 1.14 2.76 34.04
CA ASP A 118 1.98 2.65 35.26
C ASP A 118 2.42 4.00 35.83
N GLY A 119 1.90 5.11 35.26
CA GLY A 119 2.15 6.48 35.73
C GLY A 119 3.47 7.09 35.28
N LYS A 120 4.23 6.41 34.41
CA LYS A 120 5.44 6.99 33.82
C LYS A 120 5.13 7.94 32.69
N THR A 121 6.01 8.91 32.49
CA THR A 121 5.93 9.81 31.36
C THR A 121 6.91 9.36 30.29
N GLU A 122 6.38 8.99 29.13
CA GLU A 122 7.16 8.54 27.97
C GLU A 122 7.09 9.59 26.86
N PRO A 123 8.20 9.86 26.15
CA PRO A 123 8.20 10.76 25.02
C PRO A 123 7.46 10.13 23.84
N LEU A 124 6.73 10.95 23.08
CA LEU A 124 6.10 10.52 21.83
C LEU A 124 7.04 10.80 20.66
N PRO A 125 7.10 9.88 19.68
CA PRO A 125 7.84 10.12 18.45
C PRO A 125 7.27 11.31 17.67
N ASP A 126 8.13 11.97 16.90
CA ASP A 126 7.71 12.97 15.93
C ASP A 126 6.92 12.30 14.79
N PRO A 127 5.61 12.59 14.65
CA PRO A 127 4.78 11.94 13.64
C PRO A 127 5.22 12.26 12.21
N GLU A 128 5.73 13.46 11.94
CA GLU A 128 6.19 13.84 10.60
C GLU A 128 7.49 13.10 10.24
N ALA A 129 8.39 12.96 11.20
CA ALA A 129 9.62 12.21 11.01
C ALA A 129 9.35 10.71 10.78
N ILE A 130 8.38 10.15 11.50
CA ILE A 130 7.96 8.75 11.28
C ILE A 130 7.30 8.60 9.91
N GLU A 131 6.34 9.44 9.55
CA GLU A 131 5.66 9.36 8.26
C GLU A 131 6.68 9.41 7.12
N LYS A 132 7.61 10.36 7.17
CA LYS A 132 8.69 10.46 6.19
C LYS A 132 9.52 9.17 6.10
N ALA A 133 9.90 8.58 7.23
CA ALA A 133 10.72 7.38 7.25
C ALA A 133 9.96 6.14 6.72
N VAL A 134 8.66 6.06 7.00
CA VAL A 134 7.78 5.01 6.47
C VAL A 134 7.65 5.17 4.95
N ASP A 135 7.40 6.37 4.46
CA ASP A 135 7.33 6.67 3.03
C ASP A 135 8.63 6.29 2.30
N GLU A 136 9.78 6.66 2.86
CA GLU A 136 11.09 6.29 2.31
C GLU A 136 11.29 4.77 2.28
N THR A 137 10.73 4.05 3.23
CA THR A 137 10.76 2.59 3.25
C THR A 137 9.88 2.01 2.14
N PHE A 138 8.65 2.49 1.99
CA PHE A 138 7.74 2.06 0.93
C PHE A 138 8.28 2.37 -0.46
N LEU A 139 8.91 3.51 -0.67
CA LEU A 139 9.49 3.89 -1.95
C LEU A 139 10.66 2.99 -2.41
N LYS A 140 11.19 2.13 -1.52
CA LYS A 140 12.21 1.12 -1.86
C LYS A 140 11.60 -0.15 -2.44
N TRP A 141 10.30 -0.36 -2.30
CA TRP A 141 9.66 -1.57 -2.82
C TRP A 141 9.59 -1.52 -4.35
N PRO A 142 10.12 -2.54 -5.04
CA PRO A 142 9.99 -2.60 -6.48
C PRO A 142 8.54 -2.93 -6.88
N PRO A 143 8.11 -2.55 -8.08
CA PRO A 143 6.79 -2.95 -8.58
C PRO A 143 6.57 -4.46 -8.49
N GLY A 144 5.33 -4.87 -8.24
CA GLY A 144 4.95 -6.27 -8.07
C GLY A 144 5.41 -6.90 -6.76
N ASN A 145 5.94 -6.11 -5.83
CA ASN A 145 6.39 -6.60 -4.54
C ASN A 145 5.61 -5.94 -3.40
N PHE A 146 5.51 -6.66 -2.31
CA PHE A 146 4.83 -6.23 -1.10
C PHE A 146 5.57 -6.78 0.12
N ASP A 147 5.71 -5.98 1.16
CA ASP A 147 6.28 -6.40 2.42
C ASP A 147 5.16 -6.60 3.43
N SER A 148 4.96 -7.84 3.85
CA SER A 148 3.93 -8.19 4.85
C SER A 148 4.45 -8.10 6.28
N THR A 149 5.74 -7.83 6.48
CA THR A 149 6.31 -7.61 7.80
C THR A 149 5.91 -6.22 8.30
N ILE A 150 5.61 -6.12 9.59
CA ILE A 150 5.19 -4.85 10.20
C ILE A 150 6.39 -4.29 10.96
N ASP A 151 7.50 -4.16 10.28
CA ASP A 151 8.71 -3.55 10.81
C ASP A 151 9.22 -2.46 9.87
N MET A 152 10.21 -1.71 10.30
CA MET A 152 10.82 -0.66 9.48
C MET A 152 11.93 -1.18 8.56
N LYS A 153 12.08 -2.51 8.45
CA LYS A 153 13.03 -3.13 7.52
C LYS A 153 12.32 -3.35 6.19
N SER A 154 13.00 -3.06 5.10
CA SER A 154 12.43 -3.28 3.77
C SER A 154 12.81 -4.68 3.29
N ASN A 155 11.87 -5.61 3.38
CA ASN A 155 12.01 -7.00 2.93
C ASN A 155 10.89 -7.38 1.94
N PRO A 156 10.64 -6.59 0.88
CA PRO A 156 9.54 -6.86 -0.02
C PRO A 156 9.77 -8.17 -0.76
N SER A 157 8.72 -8.97 -0.82
CA SER A 157 8.66 -10.19 -1.62
C SER A 157 7.71 -10.01 -2.79
N GLN A 158 7.91 -10.78 -3.85
CA GLN A 158 7.00 -10.77 -4.99
C GLN A 158 5.60 -11.17 -4.55
N ILE A 159 4.60 -10.45 -5.05
CA ILE A 159 3.19 -10.83 -4.87
C ILE A 159 3.01 -12.24 -5.44
N PRO A 160 2.56 -13.21 -4.65
CA PRO A 160 2.38 -14.58 -5.11
C PRO A 160 1.15 -14.70 -6.02
N ASP A 161 1.06 -15.78 -6.79
CA ASP A 161 -0.20 -16.14 -7.43
C ASP A 161 -1.21 -16.65 -6.40
N SER A 162 -2.48 -16.67 -6.80
CA SER A 162 -3.59 -17.18 -5.98
C SER A 162 -4.44 -18.22 -6.73
N PHE A 163 -3.89 -18.84 -7.77
CA PHE A 163 -4.61 -19.81 -8.60
C PHE A 163 -5.13 -21.01 -7.84
N THR A 164 -4.42 -21.43 -6.81
CA THR A 164 -4.71 -22.66 -6.06
C THR A 164 -5.28 -22.40 -4.66
N LEU A 165 -5.67 -21.16 -4.32
CA LEU A 165 -6.21 -20.84 -3.00
C LEU A 165 -7.44 -21.68 -2.63
N GLY A 166 -8.28 -22.02 -3.62
CA GLY A 166 -9.45 -22.88 -3.42
C GLY A 166 -9.11 -24.32 -3.08
N ASP A 167 -7.91 -24.79 -3.46
CA ASP A 167 -7.44 -26.15 -3.27
C ASP A 167 -6.58 -26.31 -2.00
N HIS A 168 -6.22 -25.21 -1.37
CA HIS A 168 -5.40 -25.17 -0.17
C HIS A 168 -6.20 -24.66 1.03
N PRO A 169 -6.26 -25.41 2.14
CA PRO A 169 -6.98 -25.00 3.35
C PRO A 169 -6.26 -23.92 4.16
N TYR A 170 -5.11 -23.46 3.69
CA TYR A 170 -4.27 -22.47 4.38
C TYR A 170 -4.22 -21.17 3.60
N GLY A 171 -4.33 -20.06 4.30
CA GLY A 171 -4.11 -18.74 3.73
C GLY A 171 -2.64 -18.53 3.29
N TRP A 172 -2.35 -17.42 2.70
CA TRP A 172 -1.06 -17.08 2.07
C TRP A 172 0.16 -17.25 2.96
N SER A 173 0.00 -17.04 4.25
CA SER A 173 1.08 -17.23 5.22
C SER A 173 1.28 -18.68 5.63
N GLY A 174 0.37 -19.58 5.22
CA GLY A 174 0.36 -20.96 5.71
C GLY A 174 -0.08 -21.13 7.17
N PHE A 175 -0.46 -20.02 7.83
CA PHE A 175 -0.80 -20.03 9.27
C PHE A 175 -2.31 -19.96 9.53
N ALA A 176 -3.10 -19.62 8.55
CA ALA A 176 -4.54 -19.52 8.68
C ALA A 176 -5.24 -20.50 7.74
N MET A 177 -6.28 -21.15 8.22
CA MET A 177 -7.19 -21.92 7.37
C MET A 177 -8.08 -20.96 6.57
N ALA A 178 -8.27 -21.28 5.31
CA ALA A 178 -9.18 -20.56 4.41
C ALA A 178 -10.64 -20.83 4.78
#